data_02e77bc50d190a8a86de45842114f4b4
#
_entry.id   02e77bc50d190a8a86de45842114f4b4
#
_cell.length_a   1.000
_cell.length_b   1.000
_cell.length_c   1.000
_cell.angle_alpha   90.00
_cell.angle_beta   90.00
_cell.angle_gamma   90.00
#
_symmetry.space_group_name_H-M   'P 1'
#
loop_
_entity.id
_entity.type
_entity.pdbx_description
1 polymer ?
#
loop_
_entity_poly.entity_id
_entity_poly.type
_entity_poly.pdbx_seq_one_letter_code
_entity_poly.pdbx_strand_id
1 'polypeptide(L)'
;MQSIWSSTENFLPREPLKGDLTTDAAVIGGGMAGILTAYFLKQHGVEPVVLEAKTVGSEQTRNTTAKITSQHGLIYHKLLETLGVETARAYAEANQRAIQEYERIIREHKINCCFEQKPSFLYSLEESEPLLRESKAAAHLGIEARFTTDTGLPFPVKGAVRFDGQAQFHPLKFLNAIAQELTVYERTRVRT
;
A
#
# COMPACT_ATOMS: atom_id res chain seq x y z
N MET A 1 -6.18 -18.99 -10.58
CA MET A 1 -7.36 -18.12 -10.33
C MET A 1 -6.99 -16.70 -10.74
N GLN A 2 -7.84 -16.02 -11.50
CA GLN A 2 -7.60 -14.65 -11.92
C GLN A 2 -8.24 -13.71 -10.89
N SER A 3 -7.50 -12.68 -10.43
CA SER A 3 -8.05 -11.68 -9.51
C SER A 3 -8.97 -10.71 -10.26
N ILE A 4 -9.89 -10.07 -9.55
CA ILE A 4 -10.75 -9.03 -10.12
C ILE A 4 -9.93 -7.90 -10.75
N TRP A 5 -8.78 -7.57 -10.16
CA TRP A 5 -7.88 -6.53 -10.66
C TRP A 5 -7.30 -6.88 -12.02
N SER A 6 -6.83 -8.12 -12.20
CA SER A 6 -6.23 -8.60 -13.45
C SER A 6 -7.26 -8.92 -14.53
N SER A 7 -8.56 -8.99 -14.19
CA SER A 7 -9.63 -9.14 -15.19
C SER A 7 -10.15 -7.79 -15.72
N THR A 8 -9.81 -6.69 -15.05
CA THR A 8 -10.34 -5.35 -15.34
C THR A 8 -9.27 -4.33 -15.72
N GLU A 9 -7.99 -4.72 -15.73
CA GLU A 9 -6.86 -3.88 -16.17
C GLU A 9 -5.86 -4.70 -16.96
N ASN A 10 -5.43 -4.15 -18.10
CA ASN A 10 -4.43 -4.74 -18.97
C ASN A 10 -3.22 -3.79 -19.11
N PHE A 11 -2.04 -4.30 -18.83
CA PHE A 11 -0.78 -3.61 -19.07
C PHE A 11 -0.34 -3.77 -20.51
N LEU A 12 0.18 -2.72 -21.11
CA LEU A 12 0.92 -2.83 -22.37
C LEU A 12 2.22 -3.59 -22.08
N PRO A 13 2.54 -4.61 -22.88
CA PRO A 13 3.79 -5.36 -22.74
C PRO A 13 5.00 -4.44 -22.89
N ARG A 14 6.02 -4.67 -22.07
CA ARG A 14 7.31 -3.98 -22.17
C ARG A 14 8.37 -4.93 -22.66
N GLU A 15 9.34 -4.41 -23.42
CA GLU A 15 10.44 -5.22 -23.94
C GLU A 15 11.38 -5.67 -22.83
N PRO A 16 12.02 -6.84 -22.96
CA PRO A 16 13.12 -7.23 -22.10
C PRO A 16 14.35 -6.36 -22.36
N LEU A 17 15.21 -6.21 -21.36
CA LEU A 17 16.49 -5.54 -21.53
C LEU A 17 17.35 -6.35 -22.53
N LYS A 18 17.90 -5.66 -23.53
CA LYS A 18 18.81 -6.22 -24.52
C LYS A 18 20.17 -5.51 -24.40
N GLY A 19 21.21 -6.30 -24.15
CA GLY A 19 22.57 -5.76 -23.99
C GLY A 19 22.83 -5.04 -22.67
N ASP A 20 23.89 -4.29 -22.63
CA ASP A 20 24.35 -3.56 -21.45
C ASP A 20 23.63 -2.23 -21.31
N LEU A 21 23.35 -1.82 -20.09
CA LEU A 21 22.71 -0.56 -19.75
C LEU A 21 23.43 0.08 -18.57
N THR A 22 23.69 1.39 -18.68
CA THR A 22 24.18 2.21 -17.57
C THR A 22 23.02 3.06 -17.06
N THR A 23 22.83 3.12 -15.76
CA THR A 23 21.77 3.89 -15.09
C THR A 23 22.24 4.35 -13.71
N ASP A 24 21.63 5.40 -13.17
CA ASP A 24 21.95 5.89 -11.83
C ASP A 24 21.48 4.92 -10.74
N ALA A 25 20.34 4.24 -10.98
CA ALA A 25 19.78 3.28 -10.05
C ALA A 25 19.03 2.14 -10.76
N ALA A 26 19.30 0.90 -10.38
CA ALA A 26 18.54 -0.25 -10.82
C ALA A 26 17.59 -0.72 -9.70
N VAL A 27 16.29 -0.64 -9.95
CA VAL A 27 15.24 -1.12 -9.05
C VAL A 27 14.81 -2.52 -9.48
N ILE A 28 14.96 -3.50 -8.59
CA ILE A 28 14.63 -4.90 -8.88
C ILE A 28 13.22 -5.21 -8.42
N GLY A 29 12.34 -5.52 -9.37
CA GLY A 29 10.94 -5.88 -9.17
C GLY A 29 9.96 -4.78 -9.59
N GLY A 30 9.00 -5.13 -10.45
CA GLY A 30 7.96 -4.25 -11.00
C GLY A 30 6.63 -4.31 -10.22
N GLY A 31 6.65 -4.64 -8.94
CA GLY A 31 5.49 -4.55 -8.06
C GLY A 31 5.28 -3.13 -7.51
N MET A 32 4.28 -2.96 -6.63
CA MET A 32 3.94 -1.66 -6.03
C MET A 32 5.15 -0.97 -5.39
N ALA A 33 5.92 -1.70 -4.59
CA ALA A 33 7.10 -1.13 -3.92
C ALA A 33 8.17 -0.66 -4.91
N GLY A 34 8.52 -1.51 -5.91
CA GLY A 34 9.56 -1.14 -6.88
C GLY A 34 9.15 0.02 -7.79
N ILE A 35 7.93 0.02 -8.30
CA ILE A 35 7.42 1.11 -9.15
C ILE A 35 7.38 2.43 -8.36
N LEU A 36 6.88 2.43 -7.12
CA LEU A 36 6.88 3.64 -6.28
C LEU A 36 8.29 4.09 -5.91
N THR A 37 9.21 3.14 -5.63
CA THR A 37 10.62 3.49 -5.39
C THR A 37 11.23 4.20 -6.59
N ALA A 38 11.06 3.65 -7.80
CA ALA A 38 11.53 4.27 -9.02
C ALA A 38 10.87 5.63 -9.28
N TYR A 39 9.56 5.75 -9.05
CA TYR A 39 8.85 7.01 -9.15
C TYR A 39 9.46 8.09 -8.24
N PHE A 40 9.67 7.79 -6.96
CA PHE A 40 10.26 8.76 -6.03
C PHE A 40 11.70 9.07 -6.34
N LEU A 41 12.52 8.12 -6.79
CA LEU A 41 13.88 8.38 -7.25
C LEU A 41 13.86 9.39 -8.40
N LYS A 42 12.99 9.19 -9.39
CA LYS A 42 12.83 10.11 -10.53
C LYS A 42 12.39 11.50 -10.10
N GLN A 43 11.48 11.62 -9.12
CA GLN A 43 11.07 12.91 -8.56
C GLN A 43 12.24 13.67 -7.88
N HIS A 44 13.28 12.94 -7.46
CA HIS A 44 14.48 13.51 -6.85
C HIS A 44 15.65 13.65 -7.84
N GLY A 45 15.40 13.58 -9.15
CA GLY A 45 16.39 13.79 -10.19
C GLY A 45 17.33 12.60 -10.44
N VAL A 46 17.02 11.42 -9.93
CA VAL A 46 17.73 10.16 -10.22
C VAL A 46 17.03 9.46 -11.37
N GLU A 47 17.75 9.02 -12.38
CA GLU A 47 17.18 8.26 -13.52
C GLU A 47 17.19 6.76 -13.23
N PRO A 48 16.09 6.20 -12.71
CA PRO A 48 16.02 4.79 -12.37
C PRO A 48 15.59 3.93 -13.55
N VAL A 49 16.04 2.68 -13.52
CA VAL A 49 15.52 1.61 -14.39
C VAL A 49 14.92 0.51 -13.52
N VAL A 50 13.74 0.05 -13.89
CA VAL A 50 13.08 -1.08 -13.21
C VAL A 50 13.30 -2.35 -14.00
N LEU A 51 13.80 -3.39 -13.35
CA LEU A 51 14.03 -4.73 -13.92
C LEU A 51 13.05 -5.72 -13.31
N GLU A 52 12.06 -6.16 -14.09
CA GLU A 52 11.02 -7.08 -13.64
C GLU A 52 11.21 -8.47 -14.29
N ALA A 53 11.24 -9.50 -13.46
CA ALA A 53 11.49 -10.87 -13.90
C ALA A 53 10.35 -11.46 -14.76
N LYS A 54 9.13 -11.01 -14.55
CA LYS A 54 7.92 -11.44 -15.26
C LYS A 54 7.28 -10.25 -15.98
N THR A 55 6.15 -9.78 -15.47
CA THR A 55 5.43 -8.59 -15.93
C THR A 55 5.06 -7.70 -14.75
N VAL A 56 4.95 -6.41 -14.99
CA VAL A 56 4.60 -5.42 -13.96
C VAL A 56 3.31 -5.84 -13.24
N GLY A 57 3.34 -5.79 -11.92
CA GLY A 57 2.18 -6.07 -11.06
C GLY A 57 1.72 -7.53 -11.02
N SER A 58 2.42 -8.47 -11.64
CA SER A 58 1.95 -9.85 -11.86
C SER A 58 1.95 -10.76 -10.64
N GLU A 59 2.55 -10.35 -9.54
CA GLU A 59 2.66 -11.15 -8.31
C GLU A 59 1.71 -10.64 -7.21
N GLN A 60 2.24 -10.23 -6.06
CA GLN A 60 1.45 -9.83 -4.89
C GLN A 60 0.52 -8.63 -5.18
N THR A 61 0.94 -7.68 -6.03
CA THR A 61 0.13 -6.49 -6.32
C THR A 61 -1.23 -6.84 -6.93
N ARG A 62 -1.30 -7.80 -7.84
CA ARG A 62 -2.58 -8.23 -8.43
C ARG A 62 -3.46 -9.06 -7.48
N ASN A 63 -2.90 -9.56 -6.39
CA ASN A 63 -3.59 -10.43 -5.44
C ASN A 63 -3.88 -9.73 -4.11
N THR A 64 -3.67 -8.41 -4.03
CA THR A 64 -3.93 -7.62 -2.83
C THR A 64 -5.42 -7.43 -2.58
N THR A 65 -5.79 -7.15 -1.33
CA THR A 65 -7.13 -6.72 -0.93
C THR A 65 -7.40 -5.24 -1.21
N ALA A 66 -6.44 -4.53 -1.81
CA ALA A 66 -6.56 -3.16 -2.32
C ALA A 66 -6.90 -2.08 -1.26
N LYS A 67 -6.59 -2.34 -0.01
CA LYS A 67 -6.68 -1.34 1.06
C LYS A 67 -5.44 -0.47 1.09
N ILE A 68 -5.63 0.84 1.22
CA ILE A 68 -4.61 1.81 1.58
C ILE A 68 -4.87 2.16 3.05
N THR A 69 -4.12 1.55 3.95
CA THR A 69 -4.43 1.62 5.38
C THR A 69 -3.16 1.56 6.23
N SER A 70 -3.21 2.23 7.36
CA SER A 70 -2.24 2.10 8.46
C SER A 70 -2.65 1.04 9.49
N GLN A 71 -3.81 0.39 9.31
CA GLN A 71 -4.33 -0.64 10.20
C GLN A 71 -3.81 -2.04 9.80
N HIS A 72 -2.71 -2.47 10.39
CA HIS A 72 -2.05 -3.74 10.11
C HIS A 72 -2.27 -4.77 11.23
N GLY A 73 -3.53 -5.04 11.58
CA GLY A 73 -3.91 -5.87 12.71
C GLY A 73 -3.81 -5.12 14.04
N LEU A 74 -3.52 -5.82 15.13
CA LEU A 74 -3.33 -5.26 16.49
C LEU A 74 -1.85 -4.98 16.73
N ILE A 75 -1.31 -3.95 16.07
CA ILE A 75 0.13 -3.70 16.06
C ILE A 75 0.57 -2.54 16.95
N TYR A 76 -0.25 -1.50 17.12
CA TYR A 76 0.18 -0.26 17.78
C TYR A 76 0.38 -0.44 19.28
N HIS A 77 -0.50 -1.22 19.92
CA HIS A 77 -0.30 -1.58 21.34
C HIS A 77 1.02 -2.35 21.52
N LYS A 78 1.28 -3.33 20.68
CA LYS A 78 2.53 -4.10 20.70
C LYS A 78 3.76 -3.23 20.45
N LEU A 79 3.71 -2.31 19.47
CA LEU A 79 4.82 -1.40 19.17
C LEU A 79 5.14 -0.49 20.36
N LEU A 80 4.12 0.04 21.04
CA LEU A 80 4.32 0.84 22.26
C LEU A 80 5.02 0.05 23.37
N GLU A 81 4.62 -1.19 23.59
CA GLU A 81 5.21 -2.04 24.64
C GLU A 81 6.63 -2.50 24.31
N THR A 82 6.93 -2.81 23.04
CA THR A 82 8.20 -3.42 22.67
C THR A 82 9.27 -2.43 22.21
N LEU A 83 8.88 -1.32 21.57
CA LEU A 83 9.81 -0.37 20.95
C LEU A 83 9.72 1.04 21.54
N GLY A 84 8.80 1.27 22.46
CA GLY A 84 8.58 2.58 23.07
C GLY A 84 7.81 3.56 22.19
N VAL A 85 7.40 4.69 22.78
CA VAL A 85 6.46 5.65 22.18
C VAL A 85 7.04 6.36 20.95
N GLU A 86 8.33 6.69 20.95
CA GLU A 86 8.95 7.44 19.84
C GLU A 86 9.00 6.61 18.55
N THR A 87 9.45 5.36 18.65
CA THR A 87 9.51 4.43 17.50
C THR A 87 8.11 4.07 16.99
N ALA A 88 7.17 3.82 17.93
CA ALA A 88 5.78 3.54 17.57
C ALA A 88 5.12 4.75 16.88
N ARG A 89 5.42 5.98 17.32
CA ARG A 89 4.92 7.21 16.70
C ARG A 89 5.50 7.40 15.30
N ALA A 90 6.80 7.22 15.12
CA ALA A 90 7.44 7.32 13.81
C ALA A 90 6.83 6.32 12.81
N TYR A 91 6.55 5.09 13.25
CA TYR A 91 5.85 4.10 12.44
C TYR A 91 4.43 4.55 12.07
N ALA A 92 3.65 5.03 13.04
CA ALA A 92 2.29 5.52 12.81
C ALA A 92 2.27 6.69 11.80
N GLU A 93 3.13 7.70 12.01
CA GLU A 93 3.24 8.86 11.14
C GLU A 93 3.67 8.48 9.71
N ALA A 94 4.64 7.57 9.57
CA ALA A 94 5.09 7.12 8.25
C ALA A 94 3.94 6.44 7.46
N ASN A 95 3.14 5.61 8.13
CA ASN A 95 1.99 4.96 7.49
C ASN A 95 0.86 5.95 7.17
N GLN A 96 0.59 6.93 8.04
CA GLN A 96 -0.39 7.99 7.75
C GLN A 96 0.06 8.87 6.57
N ARG A 97 1.34 9.24 6.50
CA ARG A 97 1.89 9.94 5.33
C ARG A 97 1.77 9.13 4.05
N ALA A 98 2.02 7.82 4.12
CA ALA A 98 1.89 6.96 2.93
C ALA A 98 0.47 7.00 2.34
N ILE A 99 -0.58 7.03 3.17
CA ILE A 99 -1.97 7.18 2.71
C ILE A 99 -2.14 8.52 1.97
N GLN A 100 -1.64 9.62 2.56
CA GLN A 100 -1.69 10.95 1.96
C GLN A 100 -0.93 11.02 0.63
N GLU A 101 0.23 10.34 0.53
CA GLU A 101 1.01 10.27 -0.71
C GLU A 101 0.29 9.52 -1.81
N TYR A 102 -0.40 8.42 -1.52
CA TYR A 102 -1.26 7.77 -2.51
C TYR A 102 -2.32 8.73 -3.05
N GLU A 103 -3.03 9.44 -2.18
CA GLU A 103 -4.04 10.41 -2.58
C GLU A 103 -3.44 11.57 -3.40
N ARG A 104 -2.28 12.10 -2.98
CA ARG A 104 -1.55 13.14 -3.70
C ARG A 104 -1.20 12.70 -5.12
N ILE A 105 -0.56 11.55 -5.27
CA ILE A 105 -0.15 11.00 -6.56
C ILE A 105 -1.38 10.78 -7.46
N ILE A 106 -2.43 10.17 -6.95
CA ILE A 106 -3.68 9.92 -7.69
C ILE A 106 -4.26 11.23 -8.22
N ARG A 107 -4.30 12.26 -7.39
CA ARG A 107 -4.84 13.58 -7.75
C ARG A 107 -3.96 14.31 -8.78
N GLU A 108 -2.65 14.38 -8.55
CA GLU A 108 -1.70 15.08 -9.40
C GLU A 108 -1.64 14.48 -10.82
N HIS A 109 -1.57 13.15 -10.90
CA HIS A 109 -1.54 12.42 -12.18
C HIS A 109 -2.94 12.12 -12.74
N LYS A 110 -4.01 12.56 -12.05
CA LYS A 110 -5.43 12.35 -12.46
C LYS A 110 -5.74 10.89 -12.75
N ILE A 111 -5.24 9.97 -11.90
CA ILE A 111 -5.35 8.53 -12.11
C ILE A 111 -6.78 8.06 -11.80
N ASN A 112 -7.47 7.53 -12.79
CA ASN A 112 -8.79 6.92 -12.60
C ASN A 112 -8.66 5.48 -12.08
N CYS A 113 -8.34 5.34 -10.80
CA CYS A 113 -8.17 4.05 -10.13
C CYS A 113 -9.27 3.73 -9.09
N CYS A 114 -10.44 4.32 -9.22
CA CYS A 114 -11.56 4.11 -8.30
C CYS A 114 -11.16 4.33 -6.82
N PHE A 115 -10.39 5.39 -6.57
CA PHE A 115 -9.98 5.75 -5.21
C PHE A 115 -11.18 6.23 -4.41
N GLU A 116 -11.36 5.66 -3.22
CA GLU A 116 -12.40 6.05 -2.26
C GLU A 116 -11.82 6.12 -0.85
N GLN A 117 -12.06 7.22 -0.14
CA GLN A 117 -11.82 7.26 1.30
C GLN A 117 -12.89 6.43 2.03
N LYS A 118 -12.46 5.49 2.84
CA LYS A 118 -13.31 4.61 3.65
C LYS A 118 -12.67 4.35 5.00
N PRO A 119 -13.44 4.26 6.08
CA PRO A 119 -12.90 3.79 7.34
C PRO A 119 -12.48 2.32 7.23
N SER A 120 -11.42 1.95 7.94
CA SER A 120 -11.01 0.56 8.10
C SER A 120 -11.47 0.03 9.46
N PHE A 121 -11.89 -1.24 9.50
CA PHE A 121 -12.34 -1.90 10.71
C PHE A 121 -11.57 -3.21 10.93
N LEU A 122 -11.11 -3.40 12.15
CA LEU A 122 -10.68 -4.70 12.65
C LEU A 122 -11.64 -5.10 13.78
N TYR A 123 -12.36 -6.20 13.62
CA TYR A 123 -13.38 -6.63 14.57
C TYR A 123 -13.11 -8.01 15.16
N SER A 124 -13.76 -8.32 16.26
CA SER A 124 -13.78 -9.65 16.89
C SER A 124 -15.21 -10.05 17.27
N LEU A 125 -15.49 -11.34 17.13
CA LEU A 125 -16.74 -11.98 17.60
C LEU A 125 -16.60 -12.53 19.01
N GLU A 126 -15.39 -12.65 19.52
CA GLU A 126 -15.07 -13.34 20.77
C GLU A 126 -14.69 -12.37 21.89
N GLU A 127 -13.72 -11.48 21.64
CA GLU A 127 -13.13 -10.60 22.65
C GLU A 127 -13.11 -9.15 22.21
N SER A 128 -13.35 -8.23 23.14
CA SER A 128 -13.30 -6.77 22.90
C SER A 128 -12.04 -6.12 23.50
N GLU A 129 -11.46 -6.69 24.54
CA GLU A 129 -10.37 -6.06 25.30
C GLU A 129 -9.09 -5.80 24.45
N PRO A 130 -8.60 -6.72 23.60
CA PRO A 130 -7.47 -6.42 22.73
C PRO A 130 -7.75 -5.26 21.75
N LEU A 131 -8.97 -5.17 21.25
CA LEU A 131 -9.41 -4.11 20.35
C LEU A 131 -9.48 -2.75 21.06
N LEU A 132 -9.94 -2.74 22.31
CA LEU A 132 -9.99 -1.53 23.10
C LEU A 132 -8.58 -1.00 23.40
N ARG A 133 -7.62 -1.90 23.75
CA ARG A 133 -6.22 -1.52 23.96
C ARG A 133 -5.59 -0.96 22.68
N GLU A 134 -5.82 -1.62 21.55
CA GLU A 134 -5.31 -1.17 20.25
C GLU A 134 -5.85 0.20 19.87
N SER A 135 -7.15 0.45 20.03
CA SER A 135 -7.76 1.75 19.72
C SER A 135 -7.16 2.89 20.56
N LYS A 136 -6.93 2.66 21.86
CA LYS A 136 -6.26 3.61 22.74
C LYS A 136 -4.81 3.86 22.33
N ALA A 137 -4.09 2.79 21.98
CA ALA A 137 -2.70 2.87 21.54
C ALA A 137 -2.58 3.66 20.24
N ALA A 138 -3.39 3.35 19.24
CA ALA A 138 -3.40 4.06 17.96
C ALA A 138 -3.76 5.55 18.14
N ALA A 139 -4.79 5.85 18.93
CA ALA A 139 -5.17 7.23 19.23
C ALA A 139 -4.06 8.01 19.98
N HIS A 140 -3.37 7.38 20.93
CA HIS A 140 -2.22 7.98 21.62
C HIS A 140 -1.06 8.33 20.66
N LEU A 141 -0.91 7.58 19.58
CA LEU A 141 0.09 7.83 18.53
C LEU A 141 -0.38 8.83 17.47
N GLY A 142 -1.57 9.41 17.61
CA GLY A 142 -2.09 10.45 16.72
C GLY A 142 -2.90 9.93 15.53
N ILE A 143 -3.24 8.63 15.50
CA ILE A 143 -4.13 8.08 14.50
C ILE A 143 -5.58 8.34 14.90
N GLU A 144 -6.43 8.74 13.96
CA GLU A 144 -7.87 8.89 14.19
C GLU A 144 -8.52 7.50 14.31
N ALA A 145 -8.41 6.94 15.51
CA ALA A 145 -8.84 5.58 15.84
C ALA A 145 -9.77 5.57 17.05
N ARG A 146 -10.80 4.70 16.99
CA ARG A 146 -11.71 4.51 18.13
C ARG A 146 -12.23 3.09 18.22
N PHE A 147 -12.58 2.69 19.43
CA PHE A 147 -13.36 1.47 19.66
C PHE A 147 -14.83 1.69 19.30
N THR A 148 -15.47 0.70 18.71
CA THR A 148 -16.90 0.73 18.36
C THR A 148 -17.45 -0.69 18.28
N THR A 149 -18.78 -0.83 18.42
CA THR A 149 -19.54 -2.03 18.07
C THR A 149 -20.37 -1.84 16.80
N ASP A 150 -20.45 -0.59 16.31
CA ASP A 150 -21.10 -0.25 15.05
C ASP A 150 -20.10 -0.37 13.89
N THR A 151 -20.26 -1.41 13.09
CA THR A 151 -19.38 -1.73 11.96
C THR A 151 -20.10 -1.72 10.61
N GLY A 152 -21.42 -1.59 10.60
CA GLY A 152 -22.23 -1.77 9.39
C GLY A 152 -22.29 -3.21 8.88
N LEU A 153 -21.77 -4.20 9.62
CA LEU A 153 -21.88 -5.61 9.28
C LEU A 153 -23.29 -6.14 9.57
N PRO A 154 -23.79 -7.14 8.81
CA PRO A 154 -25.12 -7.70 8.98
C PRO A 154 -25.26 -8.62 10.21
N PHE A 155 -24.27 -8.64 11.09
CA PHE A 155 -24.24 -9.42 12.33
C PHE A 155 -23.54 -8.62 13.44
N PRO A 156 -23.87 -8.88 14.73
CA PRO A 156 -23.26 -8.19 15.85
C PRO A 156 -21.82 -8.64 16.05
N VAL A 157 -20.97 -7.71 16.53
CA VAL A 157 -19.58 -7.96 16.92
C VAL A 157 -19.40 -7.67 18.41
N LYS A 158 -18.40 -8.30 19.06
CA LYS A 158 -18.03 -7.95 20.44
C LYS A 158 -17.32 -6.59 20.53
N GLY A 159 -16.66 -6.21 19.45
CA GLY A 159 -16.01 -4.92 19.31
C GLY A 159 -15.26 -4.81 18.00
N ALA A 160 -14.89 -3.58 17.67
CA ALA A 160 -14.04 -3.25 16.54
C ALA A 160 -13.14 -2.06 16.87
N VAL A 161 -11.97 -2.02 16.24
CA VAL A 161 -11.19 -0.81 16.11
C VAL A 161 -11.50 -0.22 14.75
N ARG A 162 -12.01 1.00 14.73
CA ARG A 162 -12.23 1.78 13.52
C ARG A 162 -11.10 2.79 13.36
N PHE A 163 -10.50 2.81 12.18
CA PHE A 163 -9.56 3.86 11.74
C PHE A 163 -10.26 4.71 10.68
N ASP A 164 -10.36 6.00 10.91
CA ASP A 164 -10.84 6.95 9.91
C ASP A 164 -9.69 7.40 8.98
N GLY A 165 -9.99 8.08 7.88
CA GLY A 165 -8.98 8.55 6.93
C GLY A 165 -8.19 7.45 6.19
N GLN A 166 -8.77 6.26 6.08
CA GLN A 166 -8.20 5.18 5.28
C GLN A 166 -8.80 5.20 3.88
N ALA A 167 -8.35 4.31 2.98
CA ALA A 167 -8.85 4.29 1.61
C ALA A 167 -8.85 2.90 0.98
N GLN A 168 -9.48 2.81 -0.18
CA GLN A 168 -9.42 1.69 -1.11
C GLN A 168 -9.29 2.19 -2.54
N PHE A 169 -8.76 1.36 -3.43
CA PHE A 169 -8.53 1.73 -4.82
C PHE A 169 -8.41 0.50 -5.73
N HIS A 170 -8.25 0.73 -7.04
CA HIS A 170 -7.90 -0.32 -7.99
C HIS A 170 -6.36 -0.35 -8.17
N PRO A 171 -5.64 -1.30 -7.55
CA PRO A 171 -4.18 -1.25 -7.44
C PRO A 171 -3.47 -1.35 -8.78
N LEU A 172 -4.00 -2.14 -9.73
CA LEU A 172 -3.35 -2.29 -11.04
C LEU A 172 -3.57 -1.06 -11.93
N LYS A 173 -4.70 -0.37 -11.87
CA LYS A 173 -4.89 0.91 -12.57
C LYS A 173 -3.92 1.98 -12.09
N PHE A 174 -3.77 2.08 -10.77
CA PHE A 174 -2.79 2.97 -10.17
C PHE A 174 -1.37 2.62 -10.62
N LEU A 175 -0.98 1.34 -10.44
CA LEU A 175 0.36 0.89 -10.79
C LEU A 175 0.68 1.09 -12.28
N ASN A 176 -0.28 0.80 -13.18
CA ASN A 176 -0.12 0.97 -14.61
C ASN A 176 0.16 2.43 -14.98
N ALA A 177 -0.60 3.37 -14.43
CA ALA A 177 -0.43 4.79 -14.68
C ALA A 177 0.98 5.26 -14.29
N ILE A 178 1.46 4.92 -13.10
CA ILE A 178 2.80 5.31 -12.64
C ILE A 178 3.90 4.61 -13.43
N ALA A 179 3.73 3.34 -13.74
CA ALA A 179 4.73 2.58 -14.50
C ALA A 179 4.92 3.09 -15.95
N GLN A 180 3.94 3.80 -16.53
CA GLN A 180 4.07 4.42 -17.86
C GLN A 180 5.06 5.59 -17.88
N GLU A 181 5.33 6.20 -16.74
CA GLU A 181 6.27 7.31 -16.61
C GLU A 181 7.72 6.86 -16.37
N LEU A 182 7.96 5.56 -16.29
CA LEU A 182 9.23 4.97 -15.90
C LEU A 182 9.82 4.09 -17.01
N THR A 183 11.13 3.98 -17.02
CA THR A 183 11.84 2.98 -17.84
C THR A 183 11.77 1.62 -17.14
N VAL A 184 11.00 0.71 -17.71
CA VAL A 184 10.76 -0.63 -17.14
C VAL A 184 11.03 -1.70 -18.19
N TYR A 185 11.84 -2.68 -17.84
CA TYR A 185 12.10 -3.88 -18.65
C TYR A 185 11.45 -5.10 -17.99
N GLU A 186 10.59 -5.77 -18.72
CA GLU A 186 9.94 -7.01 -18.29
C GLU A 186 10.73 -8.24 -18.75
N ARG A 187 10.39 -9.42 -18.24
CA ARG A 187 11.08 -10.69 -18.58
C ARG A 187 12.62 -10.56 -18.43
N THR A 188 13.03 -9.69 -17.53
CA THR A 188 14.43 -9.35 -17.25
C THR A 188 14.76 -9.74 -15.82
N ARG A 189 15.22 -10.97 -15.65
CA ARG A 189 15.55 -11.53 -14.34
C ARG A 189 16.99 -11.17 -13.96
N VAL A 190 17.15 -10.43 -12.88
CA VAL A 190 18.46 -10.23 -12.26
C VAL A 190 18.95 -11.53 -11.62
N ARG A 191 20.22 -11.86 -11.83
CA ARG A 191 20.94 -12.99 -11.22
C ARG A 191 22.14 -12.44 -10.47
N THR A 192 22.43 -13.04 -9.33
CA THR A 192 23.66 -12.81 -8.55
C THR A 192 24.76 -13.73 -9.03
#